data_ddb724543d5bb33551f3d5c47b1ee621
#
_entry.id   ddb724543d5bb33551f3d5c47b1ee621
#
_cell.length_a   1.000
_cell.length_b   1.000
_cell.length_c   1.000
_cell.angle_alpha   90.00
_cell.angle_beta   90.00
_cell.angle_gamma   90.00
#
_symmetry.space_group_name_H-M   'P 1'
#
loop_
_entity.id
_entity.type
_entity.pdbx_description
1 polymer ?
#
loop_
_entity_poly.entity_id
_entity_poly.type
_entity_poly.pdbx_seq_one_letter_code
_entity_poly.pdbx_strand_id
1 'polypeptide(L)'
;NFATMAMRAVGIPVVVQTTTWTKMDLAHSWCAVLQDGEFYDFSPAYAGPDEYRQKLMTVRYLKPAKVYRNLFDADFKKSRTDDGYTTYLKSPLLKDVTAESGYPVLDLRIEADKEPSSAESLVYLCAYNYYEWKPVAIGIQTDAVCEFKDVVGNNIFIIAEGGKEQELRYITAPFLVDSSGHIRKFIPDKNKLVTQELWIEKGKTPRNLHFWDVEKEYFIPVSCDSITSDTTQFYTRIPDNALLWYATSHRAL
;
A
#
# COMPACT_ATOMS: atom_id res chain seq x y z
N ASN A 1 9.23 18.63 9.19
CA ASN A 1 10.32 18.54 10.18
C ASN A 1 10.54 19.83 10.97
N PHE A 2 10.46 21.04 10.36
CA PHE A 2 10.66 22.29 11.10
C PHE A 2 9.66 22.46 12.28
N ALA A 3 8.37 22.25 12.04
CA ALA A 3 7.35 22.36 13.08
C ALA A 3 7.61 21.39 14.24
N THR A 4 7.98 20.15 13.96
CA THR A 4 8.34 19.16 14.98
C THR A 4 9.50 19.64 15.84
N MET A 5 10.56 20.17 15.21
CA MET A 5 11.72 20.69 15.94
C MET A 5 11.38 21.91 16.77
N ALA A 6 10.64 22.89 16.21
CA ALA A 6 10.23 24.11 16.91
C ALA A 6 9.32 23.83 18.10
N MET A 7 8.31 22.99 17.95
CA MET A 7 7.40 22.60 19.03
C MET A 7 8.12 21.87 20.16
N ARG A 8 9.02 20.94 19.83
CA ARG A 8 9.81 20.21 20.83
C ARG A 8 10.78 21.12 21.57
N ALA A 9 11.37 22.13 20.88
CA ALA A 9 12.24 23.11 21.52
C ALA A 9 11.57 23.92 22.63
N VAL A 10 10.24 24.06 22.58
CA VAL A 10 9.43 24.73 23.61
C VAL A 10 8.67 23.75 24.52
N GLY A 11 9.02 22.46 24.50
CA GLY A 11 8.47 21.45 25.39
C GLY A 11 7.14 20.83 24.93
N ILE A 12 6.67 21.10 23.71
CA ILE A 12 5.45 20.49 23.20
C ILE A 12 5.78 19.09 22.63
N PRO A 13 5.15 18.03 23.15
CA PRO A 13 5.41 16.66 22.71
C PRO A 13 4.77 16.41 21.34
N VAL A 14 5.57 16.40 20.30
CA VAL A 14 5.13 16.19 18.91
C VAL A 14 5.97 15.11 18.23
N VAL A 15 5.34 14.33 17.39
CA VAL A 15 5.93 13.24 16.62
C VAL A 15 5.64 13.40 15.12
N VAL A 16 6.33 12.62 14.30
CA VAL A 16 6.02 12.47 12.87
C VAL A 16 5.36 11.11 12.67
N GLN A 17 4.24 11.12 11.97
CA GLN A 17 3.60 9.92 11.44
C GLN A 17 3.83 9.83 9.94
N THR A 18 3.88 8.62 9.40
CA THR A 18 4.14 8.37 7.99
C THR A 18 3.31 7.20 7.47
N THR A 19 3.00 7.26 6.19
CA THR A 19 2.34 6.17 5.46
C THR A 19 2.83 6.11 4.02
N THR A 20 2.72 4.93 3.41
CA THR A 20 2.74 4.77 1.96
C THR A 20 1.30 4.73 1.48
N TRP A 21 0.93 5.61 0.55
CA TRP A 21 -0.39 5.60 -0.05
C TRP A 21 -0.56 4.39 -0.95
N THR A 22 -1.77 3.83 -0.97
CA THR A 22 -2.09 2.65 -1.78
C THR A 22 -2.87 2.97 -3.06
N LYS A 23 -3.32 4.21 -3.22
CA LYS A 23 -4.11 4.66 -4.39
C LYS A 23 -3.48 5.84 -5.12
N MET A 24 -2.29 6.20 -4.75
CA MET A 24 -1.48 7.21 -5.44
C MET A 24 -0.01 6.93 -5.18
N ASP A 25 0.83 7.31 -6.15
CA ASP A 25 2.27 7.22 -5.97
C ASP A 25 2.70 8.23 -4.90
N LEU A 26 3.49 7.84 -3.97
CA LEU A 26 4.19 8.60 -2.94
C LEU A 26 3.92 8.06 -1.52
N ALA A 27 4.85 8.37 -0.64
CA ALA A 27 4.67 8.33 0.80
C ALA A 27 4.22 9.70 1.30
N HIS A 28 3.64 9.75 2.49
CA HIS A 28 3.24 11.00 3.13
C HIS A 28 3.64 10.99 4.60
N SER A 29 3.97 12.17 5.12
CA SER A 29 4.27 12.35 6.54
C SER A 29 3.57 13.60 7.05
N TRP A 30 3.07 13.51 8.28
CA TRP A 30 2.43 14.62 8.98
C TRP A 30 2.87 14.64 10.45
N CYS A 31 2.47 15.67 11.17
CA CYS A 31 2.76 15.80 12.60
C CYS A 31 1.58 15.29 13.42
N ALA A 32 1.88 14.77 14.62
CA ALA A 32 0.87 14.51 15.64
C ALA A 32 1.36 15.04 16.98
N VAL A 33 0.53 15.80 17.68
CA VAL A 33 0.80 16.34 19.00
C VAL A 33 0.16 15.47 20.06
N LEU A 34 0.90 15.17 21.13
CA LEU A 34 0.36 14.46 22.29
C LEU A 34 -0.28 15.46 23.24
N GLN A 35 -1.57 15.26 23.50
CA GLN A 35 -2.35 16.03 24.48
C GLN A 35 -3.27 15.07 25.23
N ASP A 36 -3.29 15.16 26.54
CA ASP A 36 -4.15 14.36 27.44
C ASP A 36 -4.05 12.82 27.19
N GLY A 37 -2.86 12.35 26.78
CA GLY A 37 -2.60 10.93 26.50
C GLY A 37 -2.97 10.48 25.08
N GLU A 38 -3.55 11.32 24.25
CA GLU A 38 -3.94 11.04 22.87
C GLU A 38 -3.11 11.85 21.86
N PHE A 39 -2.95 11.29 20.66
CA PHE A 39 -2.28 11.96 19.57
C PHE A 39 -3.26 12.59 18.59
N TYR A 40 -3.09 13.87 18.33
CA TYR A 40 -3.90 14.65 17.39
C TYR A 40 -3.09 15.00 16.15
N ASP A 41 -3.55 14.50 15.02
CA ASP A 41 -2.92 14.70 13.71
C ASP A 41 -3.11 16.13 13.23
N PHE A 42 -2.04 16.76 12.71
CA PHE A 42 -2.11 18.08 12.09
C PHE A 42 -1.08 18.24 10.99
N SER A 43 -1.35 19.19 10.10
CA SER A 43 -0.39 19.60 9.08
C SER A 43 -0.04 21.07 9.27
N PRO A 44 1.20 21.43 9.60
CA PRO A 44 1.60 22.80 9.83
C PRO A 44 1.33 23.77 8.67
N ALA A 45 1.20 23.25 7.46
CA ALA A 45 0.97 24.04 6.24
C ALA A 45 -0.50 24.17 5.83
N TYR A 46 -1.42 23.39 6.45
CA TYR A 46 -2.77 23.27 5.93
C TYR A 46 -3.89 23.46 6.92
N ALA A 47 -3.81 22.84 8.11
CA ALA A 47 -5.00 22.70 8.91
C ALA A 47 -4.69 22.30 10.35
N GLY A 48 -5.57 22.69 11.27
CA GLY A 48 -5.62 22.21 12.63
C GLY A 48 -6.00 20.72 12.71
N PRO A 49 -5.99 20.13 13.92
CA PRO A 49 -6.13 18.69 14.10
C PRO A 49 -7.38 18.08 13.48
N ASP A 50 -8.55 18.64 13.77
CA ASP A 50 -9.84 18.08 13.32
C ASP A 50 -9.99 18.15 11.79
N GLU A 51 -9.64 19.28 11.19
CA GLU A 51 -9.72 19.49 9.74
C GLU A 51 -8.76 18.57 8.99
N TYR A 52 -7.54 18.38 9.50
CA TYR A 52 -6.57 17.51 8.86
C TYR A 52 -6.96 16.04 8.94
N ARG A 53 -7.43 15.59 10.11
CA ARG A 53 -7.95 14.23 10.30
C ARG A 53 -9.16 13.96 9.40
N GLN A 54 -10.11 14.89 9.34
CA GLN A 54 -11.25 14.77 8.45
C GLN A 54 -10.82 14.62 6.98
N LYS A 55 -9.84 15.41 6.54
CA LYS A 55 -9.28 15.31 5.19
C LYS A 55 -8.67 13.92 4.92
N LEU A 56 -7.86 13.39 5.83
CA LEU A 56 -7.26 12.06 5.70
C LEU A 56 -8.32 10.96 5.57
N MET A 57 -9.43 11.09 6.32
CA MET A 57 -10.52 10.09 6.35
C MET A 57 -11.44 10.17 5.13
N THR A 58 -11.72 11.38 4.63
CA THR A 58 -12.76 11.62 3.60
C THR A 58 -12.22 11.61 2.19
N VAL A 59 -10.97 12.00 1.97
CA VAL A 59 -10.39 12.06 0.64
C VAL A 59 -10.10 10.65 0.10
N ARG A 60 -10.85 10.26 -0.92
CA ARG A 60 -10.91 8.87 -1.44
C ARG A 60 -9.55 8.29 -1.87
N TYR A 61 -8.64 9.12 -2.36
CA TYR A 61 -7.31 8.69 -2.81
C TYR A 61 -6.25 8.70 -1.70
N LEU A 62 -6.54 9.32 -0.54
CA LEU A 62 -5.65 9.31 0.62
C LEU A 62 -5.96 8.08 1.50
N LYS A 63 -5.64 6.90 1.00
CA LYS A 63 -5.86 5.64 1.72
C LYS A 63 -4.51 5.02 2.09
N PRO A 64 -4.19 4.93 3.39
CA PRO A 64 -3.05 4.16 3.85
C PRO A 64 -3.37 2.67 3.85
N ALA A 65 -2.34 1.83 3.79
CA ALA A 65 -2.45 0.45 4.24
C ALA A 65 -2.16 0.36 5.75
N LYS A 66 -1.18 1.15 6.19
CA LYS A 66 -0.67 1.23 7.55
C LYS A 66 -0.24 2.67 7.86
N VAL A 67 -0.28 3.03 9.14
CA VAL A 67 0.25 4.29 9.67
C VAL A 67 1.34 3.98 10.69
N TYR A 68 2.49 4.61 10.51
CA TYR A 68 3.64 4.43 11.40
C TYR A 68 4.04 5.73 12.07
N ARG A 69 4.42 5.65 13.34
CA ARG A 69 4.92 6.77 14.14
C ARG A 69 6.42 6.62 14.35
N ASN A 70 7.17 7.68 14.08
CA ASN A 70 8.58 7.75 14.41
C ASN A 70 8.76 7.96 15.91
N LEU A 71 9.43 7.02 16.56
CA LEU A 71 9.81 7.09 17.96
C LEU A 71 11.15 7.82 18.09
N PHE A 72 11.37 8.47 19.23
CA PHE A 72 12.63 9.10 19.60
C PHE A 72 13.43 8.25 20.58
N ASP A 73 12.79 7.29 21.20
CA ASP A 73 13.40 6.27 22.05
C ASP A 73 13.21 4.91 21.38
N ALA A 74 14.34 4.24 21.10
CA ALA A 74 14.31 2.99 20.37
C ALA A 74 13.99 1.82 21.30
N ASP A 75 12.95 1.07 20.97
CA ASP A 75 12.71 -0.24 21.57
C ASP A 75 13.62 -1.31 20.94
N PHE A 76 14.83 -1.41 21.47
CA PHE A 76 15.80 -2.42 21.03
C PHE A 76 15.42 -3.85 21.42
N LYS A 77 14.36 -4.06 22.22
CA LYS A 77 13.88 -5.39 22.61
C LYS A 77 13.05 -6.06 21.52
N LYS A 78 12.63 -5.33 20.50
CA LYS A 78 11.99 -5.96 19.33
C LYS A 78 12.97 -6.98 18.74
N SER A 79 12.67 -8.26 18.93
CA SER A 79 13.39 -9.35 18.29
C SER A 79 13.39 -9.12 16.78
N ARG A 80 14.58 -8.96 16.22
CA ARG A 80 14.76 -8.88 14.78
C ARG A 80 14.95 -10.27 14.26
N THR A 81 13.89 -10.87 13.75
CA THR A 81 14.08 -12.04 12.89
C THR A 81 14.75 -11.53 11.60
N ASP A 82 15.99 -11.94 11.39
CA ASP A 82 16.74 -11.55 10.21
C ASP A 82 16.48 -12.57 9.09
N ASP A 83 15.70 -12.17 8.09
CA ASP A 83 15.45 -12.94 6.87
C ASP A 83 16.36 -12.50 5.71
N GLY A 84 17.32 -11.60 5.99
CA GLY A 84 18.24 -11.04 5.02
C GLY A 84 17.67 -9.90 4.18
N TYR A 85 16.36 -9.59 4.30
CA TYR A 85 15.74 -8.46 3.61
C TYR A 85 15.75 -7.20 4.48
N THR A 86 16.25 -6.10 3.95
CA THR A 86 16.32 -4.81 4.66
C THR A 86 15.15 -3.91 4.27
N THR A 87 14.38 -3.47 5.24
CA THR A 87 13.29 -2.52 5.06
C THR A 87 13.22 -1.55 6.23
N TYR A 88 12.76 -0.32 5.98
CA TYR A 88 12.51 0.68 7.03
C TYR A 88 11.52 0.18 8.09
N LEU A 89 10.61 -0.73 7.73
CA LEU A 89 9.63 -1.33 8.64
C LEU A 89 10.27 -2.08 9.82
N LYS A 90 11.51 -2.55 9.65
CA LYS A 90 12.30 -3.20 10.72
C LYS A 90 12.98 -2.20 11.66
N SER A 91 12.84 -0.90 11.44
CA SER A 91 13.46 0.11 12.29
C SER A 91 12.92 0.02 13.73
N PRO A 92 13.81 -0.03 14.75
CA PRO A 92 13.38 0.02 16.16
C PRO A 92 12.79 1.38 16.55
N LEU A 93 12.94 2.39 15.71
CA LEU A 93 12.36 3.73 15.87
C LEU A 93 10.98 3.86 15.24
N LEU A 94 10.40 2.79 14.73
CA LEU A 94 9.11 2.82 14.06
C LEU A 94 8.07 2.02 14.84
N LYS A 95 6.97 2.66 15.24
CA LYS A 95 5.80 2.04 15.87
C LYS A 95 4.64 2.02 14.89
N ASP A 96 4.02 0.86 14.71
CA ASP A 96 2.72 0.76 14.04
C ASP A 96 1.65 1.40 14.94
N VAL A 97 0.94 2.38 14.41
CA VAL A 97 -0.13 3.12 15.10
C VAL A 97 -1.41 3.15 14.28
N THR A 98 -1.57 2.21 13.35
CA THR A 98 -2.71 2.17 12.43
C THR A 98 -4.03 2.10 13.19
N ALA A 99 -4.15 1.26 14.21
CA ALA A 99 -5.34 1.18 15.05
C ALA A 99 -5.59 2.48 15.84
N GLU A 100 -4.52 3.16 16.29
CA GLU A 100 -4.61 4.43 17.04
C GLU A 100 -5.03 5.61 16.13
N SER A 101 -4.78 5.52 14.82
CA SER A 101 -5.01 6.61 13.86
C SER A 101 -6.47 6.80 13.46
N GLY A 102 -7.37 5.92 13.95
CA GLY A 102 -8.82 6.02 13.73
C GLY A 102 -9.31 5.51 12.38
N TYR A 103 -8.45 4.92 11.55
CA TYR A 103 -8.89 4.16 10.38
C TYR A 103 -9.55 2.85 10.83
N PRO A 104 -10.60 2.38 10.14
CA PRO A 104 -11.11 1.04 10.36
C PRO A 104 -10.07 0.01 9.95
N VAL A 105 -9.64 -0.79 10.90
CA VAL A 105 -8.61 -1.83 10.70
C VAL A 105 -9.21 -3.22 10.81
N LEU A 106 -8.53 -4.18 10.20
CA LEU A 106 -8.84 -5.59 10.26
C LEU A 106 -7.55 -6.42 10.32
N ASP A 107 -7.64 -7.60 10.89
CA ASP A 107 -6.58 -8.60 10.85
C ASP A 107 -6.74 -9.44 9.58
N LEU A 108 -5.67 -9.54 8.79
CA LEU A 108 -5.65 -10.36 7.59
C LEU A 108 -5.09 -11.74 7.90
N ARG A 109 -5.76 -12.75 7.37
CA ARG A 109 -5.29 -14.14 7.35
C ARG A 109 -5.49 -14.69 5.94
N ILE A 110 -4.39 -14.99 5.27
CA ILE A 110 -4.38 -15.36 3.86
C ILE A 110 -3.49 -16.59 3.65
N GLU A 111 -4.00 -17.55 2.89
CA GLU A 111 -3.24 -18.69 2.43
C GLU A 111 -2.36 -18.30 1.23
N ALA A 112 -1.07 -18.63 1.30
CA ALA A 112 -0.12 -18.45 0.23
C ALA A 112 -0.47 -19.33 -0.98
N ASP A 113 -0.22 -18.84 -2.19
CA ASP A 113 -0.45 -19.57 -3.45
C ASP A 113 0.77 -20.41 -3.85
N LYS A 114 1.94 -20.12 -3.25
CA LYS A 114 3.20 -20.82 -3.50
C LYS A 114 3.72 -21.42 -2.19
N GLU A 115 4.43 -22.53 -2.31
CA GLU A 115 5.11 -23.16 -1.18
C GLU A 115 6.04 -22.17 -0.46
N PRO A 116 5.92 -22.06 0.87
CA PRO A 116 6.78 -21.18 1.66
C PRO A 116 8.23 -21.67 1.67
N SER A 117 9.18 -20.75 1.84
CA SER A 117 10.61 -21.07 1.95
C SER A 117 10.96 -21.74 3.27
N SER A 118 10.14 -21.58 4.31
CA SER A 118 10.27 -22.22 5.62
C SER A 118 8.91 -22.35 6.28
N ALA A 119 8.80 -23.23 7.31
CA ALA A 119 7.57 -23.44 8.05
C ALA A 119 7.12 -22.19 8.86
N GLU A 120 8.06 -21.35 9.25
CA GLU A 120 7.81 -20.07 9.90
C GLU A 120 8.78 -19.02 9.36
N SER A 121 8.24 -17.90 8.89
CA SER A 121 9.06 -16.82 8.33
C SER A 121 8.36 -15.45 8.45
N LEU A 122 9.16 -14.38 8.30
CA LEU A 122 8.63 -13.06 8.07
C LEU A 122 8.11 -12.95 6.63
N VAL A 123 6.95 -12.34 6.50
CA VAL A 123 6.36 -12.00 5.20
C VAL A 123 6.00 -10.52 5.15
N TYR A 124 5.93 -10.00 3.93
CA TYR A 124 5.68 -8.59 3.67
C TYR A 124 4.38 -8.43 2.91
N LEU A 125 3.45 -7.66 3.50
CA LEU A 125 2.31 -7.15 2.76
C LEU A 125 2.79 -5.98 1.92
N CYS A 126 2.65 -6.08 0.60
CA CYS A 126 3.11 -5.07 -0.35
C CYS A 126 1.93 -4.38 -1.04
N ALA A 127 1.99 -3.06 -1.15
CA ALA A 127 1.08 -2.25 -1.95
C ALA A 127 1.79 -1.74 -3.20
N TYR A 128 1.06 -1.64 -4.33
CA TYR A 128 1.63 -1.10 -5.56
C TYR A 128 1.73 0.42 -5.47
N ASN A 129 2.96 0.93 -5.52
CA ASN A 129 3.26 2.34 -5.38
C ASN A 129 4.51 2.67 -6.19
N TYR A 130 4.42 3.68 -7.03
CA TYR A 130 5.53 4.16 -7.86
C TYR A 130 6.15 3.06 -8.73
N TYR A 131 5.30 2.33 -9.47
CA TYR A 131 5.65 1.27 -10.43
C TYR A 131 6.24 -0.02 -9.84
N GLU A 132 6.17 -0.18 -8.53
CA GLU A 132 6.65 -1.39 -7.84
C GLU A 132 5.77 -1.78 -6.65
N TRP A 133 5.85 -3.03 -6.23
CA TRP A 133 5.24 -3.51 -5.01
C TRP A 133 6.15 -3.18 -3.82
N LYS A 134 5.70 -2.28 -2.96
CA LYS A 134 6.46 -1.84 -1.77
C LYS A 134 5.93 -2.46 -0.50
N PRO A 135 6.78 -3.00 0.37
CA PRO A 135 6.37 -3.45 1.69
C PRO A 135 5.71 -2.32 2.49
N VAL A 136 4.51 -2.57 2.98
CA VAL A 136 3.73 -1.65 3.82
C VAL A 136 3.44 -2.22 5.20
N ALA A 137 3.56 -3.54 5.39
CA ALA A 137 3.48 -4.19 6.69
C ALA A 137 4.38 -5.43 6.72
N ILE A 138 4.81 -5.80 7.93
CA ILE A 138 5.46 -7.08 8.22
C ILE A 138 4.42 -7.97 8.89
N GLY A 139 4.33 -9.20 8.43
CA GLY A 139 3.52 -10.26 9.02
C GLY A 139 4.35 -11.50 9.35
N ILE A 140 3.68 -12.51 9.85
CA ILE A 140 4.25 -13.81 10.14
C ILE A 140 3.53 -14.83 9.27
N GLN A 141 4.31 -15.71 8.67
CA GLN A 141 3.81 -16.91 8.01
C GLN A 141 4.07 -18.10 8.91
N THR A 142 3.04 -18.90 9.11
CA THR A 142 3.13 -20.20 9.75
C THR A 142 2.51 -21.23 8.80
N ASP A 143 3.30 -22.21 8.39
CA ASP A 143 2.97 -23.10 7.29
C ASP A 143 2.61 -22.32 6.02
N ALA A 144 1.42 -22.52 5.45
CA ALA A 144 0.97 -21.79 4.27
C ALA A 144 0.18 -20.50 4.60
N VAL A 145 -0.02 -20.17 5.88
CA VAL A 145 -0.90 -19.06 6.30
C VAL A 145 -0.09 -17.82 6.68
N CYS A 146 -0.37 -16.71 6.03
CA CYS A 146 0.21 -15.39 6.31
C CYS A 146 -0.75 -14.55 7.14
N GLU A 147 -0.27 -13.97 8.24
CA GLU A 147 -1.06 -13.14 9.15
C GLU A 147 -0.49 -11.73 9.28
N PHE A 148 -1.38 -10.73 9.17
CA PHE A 148 -1.05 -9.31 9.35
C PHE A 148 -2.07 -8.65 10.27
N LYS A 149 -1.61 -7.83 11.20
CA LYS A 149 -2.45 -7.11 12.16
C LYS A 149 -2.78 -5.70 11.69
N ASP A 150 -3.96 -5.20 12.10
CA ASP A 150 -4.36 -3.79 11.96
C ASP A 150 -4.20 -3.22 10.56
N VAL A 151 -4.62 -3.93 9.51
CA VAL A 151 -4.53 -3.49 8.12
C VAL A 151 -5.78 -2.70 7.73
N VAL A 152 -5.60 -1.58 7.04
CA VAL A 152 -6.74 -0.81 6.49
C VAL A 152 -7.26 -1.48 5.22
N GLY A 153 -8.55 -1.81 5.21
CA GLY A 153 -9.24 -2.41 4.07
C GLY A 153 -9.43 -1.46 2.87
N ASN A 154 -10.15 -1.93 1.86
CA ASN A 154 -10.36 -1.27 0.56
C ASN A 154 -9.06 -0.99 -0.21
N ASN A 155 -8.09 -1.90 -0.10
CA ASN A 155 -6.79 -1.80 -0.71
C ASN A 155 -6.40 -3.08 -1.45
N ILE A 156 -5.51 -2.92 -2.43
CA ILE A 156 -4.96 -4.04 -3.21
C ILE A 156 -3.55 -4.31 -2.72
N PHE A 157 -3.29 -5.59 -2.47
CA PHE A 157 -2.02 -6.06 -1.93
C PHE A 157 -1.49 -7.27 -2.71
N ILE A 158 -0.22 -7.56 -2.51
CA ILE A 158 0.43 -8.83 -2.78
C ILE A 158 1.27 -9.20 -1.57
N ILE A 159 1.48 -10.49 -1.30
CA ILE A 159 2.36 -10.93 -0.21
C ILE A 159 3.66 -11.46 -0.80
N ALA A 160 4.77 -11.12 -0.15
CA ALA A 160 6.09 -11.56 -0.54
C ALA A 160 6.91 -12.05 0.67
N GLU A 161 7.83 -12.96 0.43
CA GLU A 161 8.95 -13.25 1.31
C GLU A 161 10.15 -12.39 0.93
N GLY A 162 10.97 -12.03 1.91
CA GLY A 162 12.23 -11.33 1.69
C GLY A 162 13.37 -12.29 1.34
N GLY A 163 14.26 -11.88 0.44
CA GLY A 163 15.44 -12.62 0.05
C GLY A 163 16.74 -11.90 0.39
N LYS A 164 17.87 -12.64 0.36
CA LYS A 164 19.21 -12.14 0.75
C LYS A 164 19.75 -11.02 -0.13
N GLU A 165 19.34 -10.96 -1.40
CA GLU A 165 19.80 -9.94 -2.36
C GLU A 165 18.86 -8.75 -2.44
N GLN A 166 18.08 -8.48 -1.38
CA GLN A 166 17.04 -7.46 -1.34
C GLN A 166 15.90 -7.70 -2.35
N GLU A 167 15.73 -8.93 -2.80
CA GLU A 167 14.63 -9.32 -3.67
C GLU A 167 13.41 -9.73 -2.87
N LEU A 168 12.25 -9.50 -3.45
CA LEU A 168 10.95 -9.96 -2.94
C LEU A 168 10.44 -11.10 -3.81
N ARG A 169 10.23 -12.26 -3.22
CA ARG A 169 9.57 -13.39 -3.87
C ARG A 169 8.07 -13.32 -3.57
N TYR A 170 7.25 -13.03 -4.56
CA TYR A 170 5.80 -12.99 -4.37
C TYR A 170 5.24 -14.40 -4.17
N ILE A 171 4.50 -14.58 -3.08
CA ILE A 171 3.92 -15.88 -2.68
C ILE A 171 2.41 -15.93 -2.81
N THR A 172 1.77 -14.81 -3.21
CA THR A 172 0.36 -14.76 -3.57
C THR A 172 0.17 -14.07 -4.90
N ALA A 173 -0.97 -14.32 -5.58
CA ALA A 173 -1.48 -13.39 -6.56
C ALA A 173 -1.89 -12.07 -5.89
N PRO A 174 -1.96 -10.93 -6.62
CA PRO A 174 -2.55 -9.72 -6.07
C PRO A 174 -3.99 -9.96 -5.63
N PHE A 175 -4.41 -9.29 -4.55
CA PHE A 175 -5.76 -9.42 -4.01
C PHE A 175 -6.28 -8.09 -3.49
N LEU A 176 -7.59 -7.88 -3.62
CA LEU A 176 -8.33 -6.82 -2.96
C LEU A 176 -8.80 -7.31 -1.59
N VAL A 177 -8.65 -6.49 -0.58
CA VAL A 177 -9.33 -6.65 0.72
C VAL A 177 -10.35 -5.53 0.82
N ASP A 178 -11.63 -5.84 0.93
CA ASP A 178 -12.67 -4.83 1.13
C ASP A 178 -12.76 -4.34 2.59
N SER A 179 -13.70 -3.43 2.88
CA SER A 179 -13.89 -2.89 4.24
C SER A 179 -14.42 -3.90 5.25
N SER A 180 -14.98 -5.02 4.79
CA SER A 180 -15.49 -6.10 5.65
C SER A 180 -14.48 -7.22 5.86
N GLY A 181 -13.31 -7.13 5.21
CA GLY A 181 -12.27 -8.17 5.24
C GLY A 181 -12.45 -9.28 4.20
N HIS A 182 -13.44 -9.15 3.30
CA HIS A 182 -13.59 -10.09 2.21
C HIS A 182 -12.43 -9.93 1.20
N ILE A 183 -11.86 -11.08 0.79
CA ILE A 183 -10.68 -11.13 -0.08
C ILE A 183 -11.09 -11.61 -1.47
N ARG A 184 -10.67 -10.86 -2.50
CA ARG A 184 -10.80 -11.23 -3.89
C ARG A 184 -9.42 -11.27 -4.54
N LYS A 185 -8.94 -12.45 -4.95
CA LYS A 185 -7.68 -12.62 -5.69
C LYS A 185 -7.87 -12.28 -7.18
N PHE A 186 -6.85 -11.66 -7.77
CA PHE A 186 -6.78 -11.33 -9.20
C PHE A 186 -5.88 -12.36 -9.90
N ILE A 187 -6.48 -13.43 -10.38
CA ILE A 187 -5.79 -14.48 -11.15
C ILE A 187 -6.30 -14.40 -12.59
N PRO A 188 -5.47 -13.91 -13.54
CA PRO A 188 -5.90 -13.71 -14.93
C PRO A 188 -6.29 -15.04 -15.61
N ASP A 189 -7.49 -15.13 -16.14
CA ASP A 189 -7.89 -16.20 -17.03
C ASP A 189 -7.51 -15.86 -18.47
N LYS A 190 -6.35 -16.34 -18.93
CA LYS A 190 -5.82 -16.09 -20.27
C LYS A 190 -6.63 -16.75 -21.38
N ASN A 191 -7.52 -17.71 -21.06
CA ASN A 191 -8.40 -18.37 -22.02
C ASN A 191 -9.72 -17.60 -22.22
N LYS A 192 -10.03 -16.67 -21.35
CA LYS A 192 -11.20 -15.82 -21.42
C LYS A 192 -10.81 -14.36 -21.49
N LEU A 193 -10.96 -13.78 -22.68
CA LEU A 193 -10.64 -12.38 -22.91
C LEU A 193 -11.91 -11.52 -22.80
N VAL A 194 -11.77 -10.37 -22.16
CA VAL A 194 -12.85 -9.39 -21.99
C VAL A 194 -12.44 -8.04 -22.59
N THR A 195 -13.44 -7.24 -22.90
CA THR A 195 -13.25 -5.86 -23.33
C THR A 195 -13.33 -4.94 -22.10
N GLN A 196 -12.33 -4.10 -21.93
CA GLN A 196 -12.31 -3.03 -20.93
C GLN A 196 -12.51 -1.69 -21.63
N GLU A 197 -13.47 -0.93 -21.14
CA GLU A 197 -13.71 0.44 -21.58
C GLU A 197 -13.17 1.42 -20.54
N LEU A 198 -12.43 2.43 -21.00
CA LEU A 198 -11.93 3.51 -20.15
C LEU A 198 -12.27 4.86 -20.77
N TRP A 199 -12.81 5.74 -19.97
CA TRP A 199 -13.02 7.12 -20.39
C TRP A 199 -11.73 7.92 -20.29
N ILE A 200 -11.46 8.76 -21.31
CA ILE A 200 -10.40 9.76 -21.30
C ILE A 200 -10.96 11.14 -21.53
N GLU A 201 -10.27 12.13 -21.02
CA GLU A 201 -10.61 13.53 -21.31
C GLU A 201 -10.35 13.83 -22.79
N LYS A 202 -11.27 14.57 -23.42
CA LYS A 202 -11.19 14.94 -24.84
C LYS A 202 -9.84 15.62 -25.16
N GLY A 203 -9.22 15.17 -26.25
CA GLY A 203 -7.92 15.69 -26.70
C GLY A 203 -6.70 15.13 -25.97
N LYS A 204 -6.87 14.17 -25.05
CA LYS A 204 -5.75 13.46 -24.44
C LYS A 204 -5.36 12.26 -25.29
N THR A 205 -4.06 11.94 -25.28
CA THR A 205 -3.53 10.77 -26.00
C THR A 205 -3.93 9.49 -25.28
N PRO A 206 -4.38 8.43 -26.02
CA PRO A 206 -4.61 7.11 -25.48
C PRO A 206 -3.35 6.57 -24.82
N ARG A 207 -3.53 5.81 -23.77
CA ARG A 207 -2.43 5.19 -23.02
C ARG A 207 -2.60 3.70 -22.98
N ASN A 208 -1.49 3.01 -22.78
CA ASN A 208 -1.54 1.59 -22.55
C ASN A 208 -2.19 1.30 -21.17
N LEU A 209 -3.12 0.37 -21.21
CA LEU A 209 -3.59 -0.33 -20.04
C LEU A 209 -2.60 -1.47 -19.76
N HIS A 210 -2.39 -1.79 -18.51
CA HIS A 210 -1.50 -2.89 -18.12
C HIS A 210 -2.28 -3.89 -17.29
N PHE A 211 -2.02 -5.17 -17.43
CA PHE A 211 -2.52 -6.19 -16.53
C PHE A 211 -1.37 -6.93 -15.85
N TRP A 212 -1.57 -7.31 -14.59
CA TRP A 212 -0.59 -8.09 -13.85
C TRP A 212 -0.59 -9.54 -14.31
N ASP A 213 0.56 -10.02 -14.78
CA ASP A 213 0.78 -11.43 -15.11
C ASP A 213 1.41 -12.13 -13.90
N VAL A 214 0.66 -13.05 -13.26
CA VAL A 214 1.09 -13.74 -12.03
C VAL A 214 2.25 -14.72 -12.26
N GLU A 215 2.46 -15.20 -13.49
CA GLU A 215 3.58 -16.10 -13.83
C GLU A 215 4.86 -15.33 -14.07
N LYS A 216 4.74 -14.16 -14.71
CA LYS A 216 5.87 -13.31 -15.09
C LYS A 216 6.21 -12.29 -13.99
N GLU A 217 5.32 -12.08 -13.05
CA GLU A 217 5.47 -11.16 -11.93
C GLU A 217 5.72 -9.69 -12.35
N TYR A 218 5.10 -9.27 -13.47
CA TYR A 218 5.11 -7.88 -13.91
C TYR A 218 3.85 -7.47 -14.67
N PHE A 219 3.66 -6.16 -14.84
CA PHE A 219 2.55 -5.61 -15.60
C PHE A 219 2.81 -5.65 -17.10
N ILE A 220 1.99 -6.41 -17.84
CA ILE A 220 2.05 -6.51 -19.30
C ILE A 220 1.21 -5.38 -19.92
N PRO A 221 1.78 -4.56 -20.84
CA PRO A 221 1.03 -3.54 -21.51
C PRO A 221 0.04 -4.12 -22.54
N VAL A 222 -1.15 -3.51 -22.61
CA VAL A 222 -2.15 -3.77 -23.64
C VAL A 222 -2.46 -2.46 -24.33
N SER A 223 -2.28 -2.44 -25.65
CA SER A 223 -2.55 -1.26 -26.46
C SER A 223 -4.05 -1.02 -26.58
N CYS A 224 -4.44 0.24 -26.70
CA CYS A 224 -5.80 0.63 -27.03
C CYS A 224 -6.12 0.17 -28.45
N ASP A 225 -7.22 -0.57 -28.62
CA ASP A 225 -7.64 -1.09 -29.93
C ASP A 225 -8.42 -0.05 -30.74
N SER A 226 -9.24 0.74 -30.07
CA SER A 226 -10.04 1.80 -30.72
C SER A 226 -10.45 2.91 -29.73
N ILE A 227 -10.83 4.05 -30.29
CA ILE A 227 -11.37 5.17 -29.54
C ILE A 227 -12.67 5.60 -30.19
N THR A 228 -13.73 5.72 -29.40
CA THR A 228 -15.03 6.20 -29.87
C THR A 228 -15.25 7.61 -29.39
N SER A 229 -15.65 8.50 -30.30
CA SER A 229 -16.01 9.90 -29.99
C SER A 229 -14.94 10.65 -29.20
N ASP A 230 -13.66 10.37 -29.43
CA ASP A 230 -12.48 10.95 -28.79
C ASP A 230 -12.44 10.83 -27.25
N THR A 231 -13.30 10.03 -26.66
CA THR A 231 -13.43 9.97 -25.18
C THR A 231 -13.46 8.57 -24.57
N THR A 232 -13.80 7.53 -25.34
CA THR A 232 -13.84 6.16 -24.81
C THR A 232 -12.81 5.29 -25.51
N GLN A 233 -11.92 4.72 -24.71
CA GLN A 233 -10.88 3.78 -25.14
C GLN A 233 -11.35 2.34 -24.92
N PHE A 234 -11.13 1.47 -25.91
CA PHE A 234 -11.46 0.06 -25.84
C PHE A 234 -10.19 -0.79 -25.89
N TYR A 235 -10.12 -1.76 -24.99
CA TYR A 235 -9.05 -2.73 -24.87
C TYR A 235 -9.66 -4.12 -24.89
N THR A 236 -9.53 -4.85 -25.98
CA THR A 236 -10.27 -6.10 -26.24
C THR A 236 -9.53 -7.38 -25.85
N ARG A 237 -8.28 -7.27 -25.43
CA ARG A 237 -7.40 -8.42 -25.14
C ARG A 237 -6.99 -8.48 -23.68
N ILE A 238 -7.94 -8.20 -22.78
CA ILE A 238 -7.70 -8.25 -21.35
C ILE A 238 -8.11 -9.62 -20.82
N PRO A 239 -7.22 -10.37 -20.15
CA PRO A 239 -7.61 -11.60 -19.48
C PRO A 239 -8.67 -11.31 -18.40
N ASP A 240 -9.71 -12.16 -18.34
CA ASP A 240 -10.74 -12.01 -17.30
C ASP A 240 -10.12 -12.12 -15.90
N ASN A 241 -10.70 -11.42 -14.93
CA ASN A 241 -10.22 -11.34 -13.55
C ASN A 241 -8.76 -10.86 -13.38
N ALA A 242 -8.20 -10.13 -14.34
CA ALA A 242 -6.87 -9.54 -14.21
C ALA A 242 -6.88 -8.29 -13.31
N LEU A 243 -5.81 -8.08 -12.53
CA LEU A 243 -5.55 -6.77 -11.93
C LEU A 243 -5.08 -5.82 -13.02
N LEU A 244 -5.75 -4.69 -13.13
CA LEU A 244 -5.46 -3.68 -14.15
C LEU A 244 -4.78 -2.45 -13.53
N TRP A 245 -3.81 -1.93 -14.26
CA TRP A 245 -3.16 -0.66 -13.96
C TRP A 245 -3.16 0.23 -15.19
N TYR A 246 -3.56 1.49 -15.00
CA TYR A 246 -3.63 2.48 -16.04
C TYR A 246 -2.77 3.69 -15.68
N ALA A 247 -1.71 3.93 -16.45
CA ALA A 247 -0.80 5.05 -16.21
C ALA A 247 -1.51 6.40 -16.46
N THR A 248 -1.64 7.22 -15.44
CA THR A 248 -2.13 8.59 -15.59
C THR A 248 -0.98 9.53 -15.98
N SER A 249 -1.22 10.49 -16.91
CA SER A 249 -0.20 11.29 -17.59
C SER A 249 0.64 12.22 -16.73
N HIS A 250 0.41 12.25 -15.43
CA HIS A 250 1.02 13.29 -14.63
C HIS A 250 2.35 12.93 -13.96
N ARG A 251 2.90 11.73 -14.16
CA ARG A 251 4.21 11.38 -13.58
C ARG A 251 4.91 10.26 -14.34
N ALA A 252 5.05 10.40 -15.65
CA ALA A 252 6.18 9.79 -16.34
C ALA A 252 7.34 10.80 -16.26
N LEU A 253 8.13 10.70 -15.24
CA LEU A 253 9.48 11.24 -15.14
C LEU A 253 10.34 10.16 -14.52
#